data_51d2df9b2390c2c2169ea150dd1f8f60
#
_entry.id   51d2df9b2390c2c2169ea150dd1f8f60
#
_cell.length_a   1.000
_cell.length_b   1.000
_cell.length_c   1.000
_cell.angle_alpha   90.00
_cell.angle_beta   90.00
_cell.angle_gamma   90.00
#
_symmetry.space_group_name_H-M   'P 1'
#
loop_
_entity.id
_entity.type
_entity.pdbx_description
1 polymer ?
#
loop_
_entity_poly.entity_id
_entity_poly.type
_entity_poly.pdbx_seq_one_letter_code
_entity_poly.pdbx_strand_id
1 'polypeptide(L)'
;MKTKHVYRVLAVSLLGMLLGACSVFETSADSIELGANEAVQIFTDTIDGSEIFLDQSAGYLVFPRALRAGLGIGAETGEGVLRIDGKTVDFYRVTSGSLGLQAGAQARSMIICFMSEAALESFRNSSGWRVGVDGSVALIDVGGGKSIDSQNVRDPVVGFIFNSSGLMANLTLEGSRFTKIVR
;
A
#
# COMPACT_ATOMS: atom_id res chain seq x y z
N MET A 1 4.82 -27.43 43.51
CA MET A 1 3.79 -27.80 42.49
C MET A 1 2.87 -26.63 42.09
N LYS A 2 2.62 -25.64 42.94
CA LYS A 2 1.71 -24.49 42.65
C LYS A 2 2.21 -23.48 41.62
N THR A 3 3.51 -23.23 41.49
CA THR A 3 4.10 -22.26 40.55
C THR A 3 3.93 -22.64 39.09
N LYS A 4 4.03 -23.90 38.72
CA LYS A 4 3.84 -24.36 37.33
C LYS A 4 2.41 -24.18 36.80
N HIS A 5 1.41 -24.22 37.69
CA HIS A 5 0.01 -23.96 37.30
C HIS A 5 -0.24 -22.47 37.01
N VAL A 6 0.37 -21.57 37.79
CA VAL A 6 0.24 -20.12 37.60
C VAL A 6 0.82 -19.68 36.22
N TYR A 7 2.00 -20.19 35.83
CA TYR A 7 2.59 -19.89 34.51
C TYR A 7 1.76 -20.47 33.36
N ARG A 8 1.13 -21.64 33.54
CA ARG A 8 0.25 -22.22 32.51
C ARG A 8 -1.02 -21.40 32.31
N VAL A 9 -1.64 -20.94 33.40
CA VAL A 9 -2.84 -20.09 33.35
C VAL A 9 -2.49 -18.71 32.73
N LEU A 10 -1.36 -18.12 33.11
CA LEU A 10 -0.89 -16.86 32.51
C LEU A 10 -0.57 -17.01 31.02
N ALA A 11 0.05 -18.09 30.58
CA ALA A 11 0.36 -18.33 29.17
C ALA A 11 -0.91 -18.59 28.35
N VAL A 12 -1.91 -19.28 28.88
CA VAL A 12 -3.19 -19.51 28.21
C VAL A 12 -4.02 -18.24 28.12
N SER A 13 -4.02 -17.39 29.16
CA SER A 13 -4.73 -16.10 29.12
C SER A 13 -4.05 -15.11 28.18
N LEU A 14 -2.71 -15.10 28.07
CA LEU A 14 -1.98 -14.27 27.12
C LEU A 14 -2.20 -14.73 25.66
N LEU A 15 -2.28 -16.04 25.43
CA LEU A 15 -2.60 -16.63 24.13
C LEU A 15 -4.06 -16.35 23.72
N GLY A 16 -4.99 -16.34 24.66
CA GLY A 16 -6.40 -15.99 24.45
C GLY A 16 -6.60 -14.51 24.10
N MET A 17 -5.79 -13.60 24.66
CA MET A 17 -5.81 -12.17 24.29
C MET A 17 -5.25 -11.91 22.89
N LEU A 18 -4.30 -12.72 22.42
CA LEU A 18 -3.76 -12.61 21.06
C LEU A 18 -4.74 -13.08 19.98
N LEU A 19 -5.64 -14.00 20.30
CA LEU A 19 -6.64 -14.51 19.36
C LEU A 19 -7.88 -13.58 19.24
N GLY A 20 -8.13 -12.72 20.21
CA GLY A 20 -9.23 -11.73 20.17
C GLY A 20 -8.92 -10.45 19.40
N ALA A 21 -7.67 -10.22 19.01
CA ALA A 21 -7.23 -9.00 18.31
C ALA A 21 -7.40 -9.05 16.77
N CYS A 22 -7.93 -10.13 16.21
CA CYS A 22 -8.25 -10.25 14.78
C CYS A 22 -9.70 -9.84 14.46
N SER A 23 -10.25 -8.82 15.11
CA SER A 23 -11.31 -8.05 14.47
C SER A 23 -10.65 -7.25 13.36
N VAL A 24 -10.72 -7.76 12.13
CA VAL A 24 -10.35 -7.04 10.92
C VAL A 24 -11.16 -5.74 10.97
N PHE A 25 -10.49 -4.61 11.14
CA PHE A 25 -11.10 -3.30 10.92
C PHE A 25 -11.47 -3.26 9.44
N GLU A 26 -12.69 -3.67 9.12
CA GLU A 26 -13.24 -3.46 7.79
C GLU A 26 -13.45 -1.96 7.63
N THR A 27 -12.56 -1.34 6.87
CA THR A 27 -12.69 0.07 6.50
C THR A 27 -13.89 0.18 5.56
N SER A 28 -14.83 1.08 5.82
CA SER A 28 -15.98 1.27 4.92
C SER A 28 -15.53 1.82 3.57
N ALA A 29 -16.29 1.54 2.51
CA ALA A 29 -16.06 2.11 1.17
C ALA A 29 -15.91 3.64 1.24
N ASP A 30 -16.80 4.31 1.95
CA ASP A 30 -16.78 5.78 2.09
C ASP A 30 -15.50 6.29 2.76
N SER A 31 -15.00 5.57 3.78
CA SER A 31 -13.74 5.96 4.44
C SER A 31 -12.52 5.79 3.53
N ILE A 32 -12.52 4.73 2.69
CA ILE A 32 -11.44 4.52 1.70
C ILE A 32 -11.50 5.61 0.64
N GLU A 33 -12.70 5.96 0.16
CA GLU A 33 -12.91 7.03 -0.83
C GLU A 33 -12.47 8.40 -0.32
N LEU A 34 -12.88 8.77 0.90
CA LEU A 34 -12.47 10.04 1.52
C LEU A 34 -10.95 10.11 1.66
N GLY A 35 -10.33 9.04 2.17
CA GLY A 35 -8.87 8.97 2.28
C GLY A 35 -8.17 9.01 0.92
N ALA A 36 -8.74 8.37 -0.11
CA ALA A 36 -8.19 8.40 -1.46
C ALA A 36 -8.26 9.82 -2.08
N ASN A 37 -9.35 10.56 -1.86
CA ASN A 37 -9.45 11.95 -2.28
C ASN A 37 -8.39 12.83 -1.61
N GLU A 38 -8.23 12.70 -0.29
CA GLU A 38 -7.20 13.41 0.47
C GLU A 38 -5.79 13.05 -0.02
N ALA A 39 -5.51 11.77 -0.25
CA ALA A 39 -4.21 11.32 -0.73
C ALA A 39 -3.89 11.87 -2.13
N VAL A 40 -4.86 11.91 -3.06
CA VAL A 40 -4.67 12.53 -4.38
C VAL A 40 -4.41 14.01 -4.23
N GLN A 41 -5.14 14.73 -3.39
CA GLN A 41 -4.92 16.15 -3.15
C GLN A 41 -3.51 16.41 -2.59
N ILE A 42 -3.09 15.67 -1.55
CA ILE A 42 -1.72 15.79 -1.00
C ILE A 42 -0.68 15.53 -2.10
N PHE A 43 -0.90 14.54 -2.95
CA PHE A 43 -0.01 14.18 -4.04
C PHE A 43 0.16 15.33 -5.04
N THR A 44 -0.95 15.94 -5.47
CA THR A 44 -0.93 17.06 -6.43
C THR A 44 -0.42 18.36 -5.81
N ASP A 45 -0.73 18.63 -4.54
CA ASP A 45 -0.31 19.85 -3.86
C ASP A 45 1.19 19.85 -3.46
N THR A 46 1.77 18.66 -3.25
CA THR A 46 3.14 18.56 -2.69
C THR A 46 4.20 18.11 -3.69
N ILE A 47 3.80 17.57 -4.84
CA ILE A 47 4.73 16.98 -5.81
C ILE A 47 4.55 17.64 -7.17
N ASP A 48 5.49 18.51 -7.53
CA ASP A 48 5.47 19.18 -8.81
C ASP A 48 5.48 18.20 -9.99
N GLY A 49 4.56 18.39 -10.94
CA GLY A 49 4.42 17.53 -12.12
C GLY A 49 3.66 16.22 -11.89
N SER A 50 3.14 15.98 -10.68
CA SER A 50 2.38 14.76 -10.35
C SER A 50 1.08 14.64 -11.13
N GLU A 51 0.40 15.74 -11.42
CA GLU A 51 -0.83 15.77 -12.22
C GLU A 51 -0.67 15.13 -13.60
N ILE A 52 0.50 15.30 -14.23
CA ILE A 52 0.80 14.72 -15.54
C ILE A 52 0.66 13.20 -15.52
N PHE A 53 1.08 12.54 -14.44
CA PHE A 53 0.99 11.09 -14.31
C PHE A 53 -0.46 10.61 -14.12
N LEU A 54 -1.27 11.37 -13.39
CA LEU A 54 -2.69 11.06 -13.22
C LEU A 54 -3.45 11.22 -14.53
N ASP A 55 -3.22 12.34 -15.24
CA ASP A 55 -3.91 12.68 -16.48
C ASP A 55 -3.52 11.79 -17.67
N GLN A 56 -2.28 11.33 -17.72
CA GLN A 56 -1.78 10.48 -18.81
C GLN A 56 -1.97 8.98 -18.54
N SER A 57 -2.35 8.60 -17.33
CA SER A 57 -2.55 7.18 -17.00
C SER A 57 -3.88 6.67 -17.54
N ALA A 58 -3.92 5.41 -18.02
CA ALA A 58 -5.14 4.68 -18.33
C ALA A 58 -6.00 4.43 -17.08
N GLY A 59 -5.37 4.45 -15.91
CA GLY A 59 -5.97 4.35 -14.60
C GLY A 59 -4.91 4.32 -13.52
N TYR A 60 -5.32 4.55 -12.27
CA TYR A 60 -4.39 4.58 -11.16
C TYR A 60 -4.99 4.03 -9.86
N LEU A 61 -4.15 3.34 -9.09
CA LEU A 61 -4.47 2.88 -7.73
C LEU A 61 -4.09 3.97 -6.73
N VAL A 62 -4.94 4.19 -5.73
CA VAL A 62 -4.67 5.06 -4.60
C VAL A 62 -4.82 4.27 -3.31
N PHE A 63 -3.75 4.17 -2.54
CA PHE A 63 -3.75 3.64 -1.18
C PHE A 63 -3.50 4.81 -0.23
N PRO A 64 -4.55 5.36 0.41
CA PRO A 64 -4.41 6.52 1.30
C PRO A 64 -3.52 6.22 2.50
N ARG A 65 -3.56 4.97 2.96
CA ARG A 65 -2.79 4.54 4.11
C ARG A 65 -2.43 3.06 4.01
N ALA A 66 -1.17 2.77 3.79
CA ALA A 66 -0.59 1.44 3.97
C ALA A 66 0.21 1.42 5.26
N LEU A 67 -0.08 0.45 6.11
CA LEU A 67 0.59 0.24 7.41
C LEU A 67 1.59 -0.89 7.26
N ARG A 68 2.84 -0.61 7.59
CA ARG A 68 3.93 -1.57 7.65
C ARG A 68 4.44 -1.66 9.09
N ALA A 69 4.56 -2.87 9.60
CA ALA A 69 5.15 -3.10 10.93
C ALA A 69 5.96 -4.39 10.92
N GLY A 70 7.02 -4.44 11.75
CA GLY A 70 7.84 -5.63 11.86
C GLY A 70 8.97 -5.55 12.86
N LEU A 71 9.47 -6.71 13.23
CA LEU A 71 10.62 -6.97 14.09
C LEU A 71 11.34 -8.21 13.54
N GLY A 72 12.36 -8.00 12.66
CA GLY A 72 13.03 -9.08 11.94
C GLY A 72 12.19 -9.69 10.81
N ILE A 73 10.90 -9.85 11.01
CA ILE A 73 9.88 -10.17 10.00
C ILE A 73 8.89 -9.02 9.99
N GLY A 74 8.54 -8.50 8.82
CA GLY A 74 7.60 -7.40 8.65
C GLY A 74 6.43 -7.79 7.77
N ALA A 75 5.29 -7.13 8.00
CA ALA A 75 4.13 -7.21 7.14
C ALA A 75 3.63 -5.80 6.82
N GLU A 76 3.04 -5.65 5.64
CA GLU A 76 2.37 -4.44 5.21
C GLU A 76 0.97 -4.76 4.73
N THR A 77 0.02 -3.90 5.05
CA THR A 77 -1.35 -3.97 4.54
C THR A 77 -1.94 -2.58 4.40
N GLY A 78 -2.81 -2.40 3.42
CA GLY A 78 -3.57 -1.18 3.19
C GLY A 78 -4.71 -1.44 2.22
N GLU A 79 -5.74 -0.63 2.29
CA GLU A 79 -6.87 -0.67 1.38
C GLU A 79 -6.91 0.62 0.56
N GLY A 80 -7.36 0.50 -0.68
CA GLY A 80 -7.36 1.60 -1.63
C GLY A 80 -8.34 1.37 -2.77
N VAL A 81 -8.34 2.29 -3.72
CA VAL A 81 -9.24 2.30 -4.87
C VAL A 81 -8.47 2.27 -6.18
N LEU A 82 -9.08 1.66 -7.20
CA LEU A 82 -8.68 1.84 -8.60
C LEU A 82 -9.58 2.90 -9.22
N ARG A 83 -8.98 3.92 -9.81
CA ARG A 83 -9.65 4.98 -10.55
C ARG A 83 -9.34 4.91 -12.04
N ILE A 84 -10.40 5.05 -12.84
CA ILE A 84 -10.35 5.21 -14.29
C ILE A 84 -11.17 6.45 -14.60
N ASP A 85 -10.62 7.36 -15.39
CA ASP A 85 -11.24 8.67 -15.68
C ASP A 85 -11.65 9.43 -14.40
N GLY A 86 -10.82 9.35 -13.35
CA GLY A 86 -11.06 9.98 -12.05
C GLY A 86 -12.16 9.33 -11.20
N LYS A 87 -12.83 8.26 -11.67
CA LYS A 87 -13.92 7.57 -10.97
C LYS A 87 -13.43 6.25 -10.39
N THR A 88 -13.81 5.97 -9.16
CA THR A 88 -13.55 4.67 -8.53
C THR A 88 -14.36 3.57 -9.23
N VAL A 89 -13.65 2.55 -9.71
CA VAL A 89 -14.23 1.39 -10.38
C VAL A 89 -14.14 0.11 -9.55
N ASP A 90 -13.12 0.01 -8.70
CA ASP A 90 -12.87 -1.19 -7.89
C ASP A 90 -12.10 -0.83 -6.60
N PHE A 91 -12.19 -1.68 -5.59
CA PHE A 91 -11.41 -1.61 -4.36
C PHE A 91 -10.33 -2.68 -4.33
N TYR A 92 -9.17 -2.34 -3.78
CA TYR A 92 -8.02 -3.23 -3.69
C TYR A 92 -7.39 -3.22 -2.31
N ARG A 93 -6.77 -4.34 -1.96
CA ARG A 93 -5.91 -4.46 -0.78
C ARG A 93 -4.48 -4.75 -1.22
N VAL A 94 -3.54 -3.99 -0.68
CA VAL A 94 -2.12 -4.31 -0.77
C VAL A 94 -1.70 -5.15 0.42
N THR A 95 -0.90 -6.17 0.17
CA THR A 95 -0.23 -6.97 1.21
C THR A 95 1.21 -7.23 0.78
N SER A 96 2.15 -7.11 1.70
CA SER A 96 3.52 -7.56 1.48
C SER A 96 4.12 -8.17 2.74
N GLY A 97 5.09 -9.05 2.55
CA GLY A 97 5.92 -9.60 3.61
C GLY A 97 7.37 -9.19 3.38
N SER A 98 8.10 -8.90 4.43
CA SER A 98 9.52 -8.59 4.36
C SER A 98 10.30 -9.34 5.44
N LEU A 99 11.51 -9.80 5.08
CA LEU A 99 12.49 -10.35 6.01
C LEU A 99 13.64 -9.34 6.11
N GLY A 100 14.06 -9.00 7.31
CA GLY A 100 15.19 -8.10 7.50
C GLY A 100 15.30 -7.56 8.93
N LEU A 101 16.42 -6.93 9.24
CA LEU A 101 16.71 -6.30 10.55
C LEU A 101 15.92 -5.01 10.76
N GLN A 102 14.66 -4.97 10.37
CA GLN A 102 13.81 -3.79 10.51
C GLN A 102 12.96 -3.93 11.75
N ALA A 103 13.08 -2.96 12.66
CA ALA A 103 12.21 -2.82 13.82
C ALA A 103 11.47 -1.50 13.71
N GLY A 104 10.13 -1.55 13.75
CA GLY A 104 9.33 -0.33 13.75
C GLY A 104 7.96 -0.50 13.09
N ALA A 105 7.26 0.61 13.04
CA ALA A 105 6.00 0.76 12.31
C ALA A 105 6.08 2.03 11.45
N GLN A 106 5.47 1.97 10.27
CA GLN A 106 5.39 3.07 9.33
C GLN A 106 4.01 3.09 8.69
N ALA A 107 3.47 4.29 8.47
CA ALA A 107 2.34 4.53 7.60
C ALA A 107 2.82 5.33 6.39
N ARG A 108 2.28 5.01 5.21
CA ARG A 108 2.61 5.71 3.96
C ARG A 108 1.41 5.74 3.03
N SER A 109 1.35 6.75 2.17
CA SER A 109 0.41 6.82 1.06
C SER A 109 1.11 6.35 -0.22
N MET A 110 0.35 5.72 -1.13
CA MET A 110 0.88 5.25 -2.41
C MET A 110 -0.10 5.55 -3.53
N ILE A 111 0.45 5.98 -4.68
CA ILE A 111 -0.27 6.04 -5.95
C ILE A 111 0.51 5.22 -6.97
N ILE A 112 -0.19 4.37 -7.73
CA ILE A 112 0.39 3.54 -8.78
C ILE A 112 -0.37 3.83 -10.07
N CYS A 113 0.30 4.46 -11.04
CA CYS A 113 -0.23 4.86 -12.33
C CYS A 113 0.08 3.79 -13.39
N PHE A 114 -0.95 3.32 -14.08
CA PHE A 114 -0.83 2.44 -15.25
C PHE A 114 -0.77 3.34 -16.50
N MET A 115 0.44 3.51 -17.07
CA MET A 115 0.69 4.46 -18.17
C MET A 115 0.22 3.93 -19.52
N SER A 116 -0.37 2.74 -19.60
CA SER A 116 -0.96 2.17 -20.81
C SER A 116 -2.17 1.30 -20.49
N GLU A 117 -3.13 1.22 -21.42
CA GLU A 117 -4.29 0.33 -21.34
C GLU A 117 -3.86 -1.12 -21.14
N ALA A 118 -2.83 -1.58 -21.85
CA ALA A 118 -2.35 -2.95 -21.74
C ALA A 118 -1.85 -3.27 -20.32
N ALA A 119 -1.18 -2.32 -19.65
CA ALA A 119 -0.73 -2.48 -18.26
C ALA A 119 -1.92 -2.54 -17.30
N LEU A 120 -2.91 -1.66 -17.48
CA LEU A 120 -4.14 -1.64 -16.69
C LEU A 120 -4.95 -2.94 -16.86
N GLU A 121 -5.13 -3.42 -18.09
CA GLU A 121 -5.84 -4.66 -18.37
C GLU A 121 -5.12 -5.87 -17.76
N SER A 122 -3.79 -5.96 -17.90
CA SER A 122 -2.97 -7.01 -17.29
C SER A 122 -3.16 -7.05 -15.77
N PHE A 123 -3.17 -5.86 -15.15
CA PHE A 123 -3.42 -5.74 -13.72
C PHE A 123 -4.83 -6.21 -13.34
N ARG A 124 -5.88 -5.73 -14.02
CA ARG A 124 -7.28 -6.04 -13.69
C ARG A 124 -7.66 -7.51 -13.91
N ASN A 125 -7.02 -8.15 -14.90
CA ASN A 125 -7.27 -9.56 -15.22
C ASN A 125 -6.53 -10.54 -14.30
N SER A 126 -5.62 -10.04 -13.45
CA SER A 126 -4.92 -10.89 -12.50
C SER A 126 -5.77 -11.18 -11.25
N SER A 127 -5.69 -12.39 -10.70
CA SER A 127 -6.34 -12.75 -9.43
C SER A 127 -5.60 -12.22 -8.19
N GLY A 128 -4.56 -11.42 -8.40
CA GLY A 128 -3.71 -10.82 -7.36
C GLY A 128 -2.34 -10.52 -7.94
N TRP A 129 -2.21 -9.30 -8.44
CA TRP A 129 -1.02 -8.82 -9.14
C TRP A 129 0.15 -8.62 -8.17
N ARG A 130 1.34 -9.13 -8.51
CA ARG A 130 2.55 -9.06 -7.68
C ARG A 130 3.64 -8.27 -8.39
N VAL A 131 4.18 -7.28 -7.69
CA VAL A 131 5.35 -6.52 -8.15
C VAL A 131 6.57 -7.42 -8.21
N GLY A 132 7.30 -7.34 -9.31
CA GLY A 132 8.49 -8.15 -9.58
C GLY A 132 8.21 -9.54 -10.17
N VAL A 133 6.93 -9.95 -10.26
CA VAL A 133 6.52 -11.25 -10.85
C VAL A 133 5.57 -11.04 -12.03
N ASP A 134 4.47 -10.32 -11.81
CA ASP A 134 3.45 -10.09 -12.83
C ASP A 134 3.71 -8.80 -13.62
N GLY A 135 4.57 -7.93 -13.09
CA GLY A 135 5.05 -6.70 -13.72
C GLY A 135 6.04 -5.96 -12.83
N SER A 136 6.76 -5.02 -13.42
CA SER A 136 7.64 -4.09 -12.72
C SER A 136 6.93 -2.77 -12.46
N VAL A 137 7.31 -2.09 -11.38
CA VAL A 137 6.87 -0.74 -11.04
C VAL A 137 8.11 0.15 -10.93
N ALA A 138 8.20 1.17 -11.76
CA ALA A 138 9.20 2.23 -11.58
C ALA A 138 8.81 3.05 -10.35
N LEU A 139 9.52 2.85 -9.25
CA LEU A 139 9.20 3.49 -7.98
C LEU A 139 9.88 4.83 -7.87
N ILE A 140 9.09 5.88 -7.64
CA ILE A 140 9.55 7.23 -7.37
C ILE A 140 9.32 7.53 -5.89
N ASP A 141 10.42 7.73 -5.16
CA ASP A 141 10.38 8.20 -3.78
C ASP A 141 10.36 9.72 -3.76
N VAL A 142 9.23 10.27 -3.37
CA VAL A 142 9.01 11.73 -3.26
C VAL A 142 9.25 12.29 -1.85
N GLY A 143 9.82 11.49 -0.96
CA GLY A 143 10.28 11.92 0.35
C GLY A 143 11.58 12.73 0.26
N GLY A 144 11.49 14.05 0.01
CA GLY A 144 12.67 14.90 -0.02
C GLY A 144 12.65 16.03 -1.06
N GLY A 145 11.48 16.39 -1.60
CA GLY A 145 11.32 17.56 -2.48
C GLY A 145 11.99 17.41 -3.85
N LYS A 146 12.07 16.22 -4.38
CA LYS A 146 12.56 15.95 -5.73
C LYS A 146 11.44 16.23 -6.74
N SER A 147 11.67 17.12 -7.67
CA SER A 147 10.84 17.24 -8.87
C SER A 147 10.89 15.94 -9.67
N ILE A 148 9.73 15.50 -10.15
CA ILE A 148 9.63 14.30 -10.99
C ILE A 148 10.19 14.67 -12.37
N ASP A 149 11.24 13.99 -12.81
CA ASP A 149 11.74 14.12 -14.16
C ASP A 149 10.81 13.35 -15.10
N SER A 150 10.29 14.05 -16.11
CA SER A 150 9.37 13.50 -17.12
C SER A 150 9.94 12.34 -17.95
N GLN A 151 11.22 12.00 -17.78
CA GLN A 151 11.84 10.83 -18.42
C GLN A 151 11.33 9.49 -17.86
N ASN A 152 10.75 9.48 -16.66
CA ASN A 152 10.18 8.29 -16.02
C ASN A 152 8.79 7.89 -16.55
N VAL A 153 8.17 8.71 -17.40
CA VAL A 153 6.86 8.44 -18.03
C VAL A 153 6.90 7.29 -19.04
N ARG A 154 8.07 6.73 -19.35
CA ARG A 154 8.22 5.62 -20.31
C ARG A 154 7.93 4.24 -19.71
N ASP A 155 7.92 4.12 -18.41
CA ASP A 155 7.62 2.84 -17.75
C ASP A 155 6.10 2.58 -17.81
N PRO A 156 5.68 1.34 -18.11
CA PRO A 156 4.27 0.99 -18.23
C PRO A 156 3.50 1.11 -16.90
N VAL A 157 4.21 1.04 -15.76
CA VAL A 157 3.65 1.23 -14.43
C VAL A 157 4.60 2.05 -13.59
N VAL A 158 4.11 3.16 -13.04
CA VAL A 158 4.89 4.10 -12.19
C VAL A 158 4.23 4.18 -10.83
N GLY A 159 5.02 4.03 -9.77
CA GLY A 159 4.56 4.08 -8.39
C GLY A 159 5.17 5.23 -7.62
N PHE A 160 4.35 5.91 -6.83
CA PHE A 160 4.77 7.00 -5.94
C PHE A 160 4.50 6.62 -4.50
N ILE A 161 5.48 6.85 -3.63
CA ILE A 161 5.33 6.73 -2.18
C ILE A 161 5.56 8.11 -1.58
N PHE A 162 4.62 8.56 -0.77
CA PHE A 162 4.63 9.89 -0.16
C PHE A 162 3.92 9.87 1.20
N ASN A 163 3.91 10.99 1.90
CA ASN A 163 3.27 11.16 3.21
C ASN A 163 3.68 10.06 4.20
N SER A 164 4.97 9.70 4.16
CA SER A 164 5.51 8.64 5.03
C SER A 164 5.72 9.15 6.44
N SER A 165 5.20 8.42 7.43
CA SER A 165 5.39 8.69 8.85
C SER A 165 5.89 7.44 9.57
N GLY A 166 6.90 7.59 10.44
CA GLY A 166 7.51 6.48 11.19
C GLY A 166 9.01 6.33 10.97
N LEU A 167 9.62 5.32 11.58
CA LEU A 167 11.08 5.16 11.67
C LEU A 167 11.68 4.15 10.69
N MET A 168 10.97 3.78 9.61
CA MET A 168 11.50 2.84 8.61
C MET A 168 12.08 3.56 7.39
N ALA A 169 13.28 3.16 6.95
CA ALA A 169 14.04 3.83 5.89
C ALA A 169 14.01 3.13 4.52
N ASN A 170 13.42 1.95 4.36
CA ASN A 170 13.43 1.22 3.09
C ASN A 170 12.07 1.29 2.38
N LEU A 171 12.05 2.00 1.25
CA LEU A 171 10.91 2.12 0.36
C LEU A 171 11.07 1.14 -0.80
N THR A 172 10.31 0.07 -0.78
CA THR A 172 10.20 -0.89 -1.89
C THR A 172 8.77 -1.37 -2.02
N LEU A 173 8.36 -1.67 -3.24
CA LEU A 173 7.12 -2.38 -3.56
C LEU A 173 7.37 -3.83 -3.96
N GLU A 174 8.62 -4.25 -4.05
CA GLU A 174 9.02 -5.62 -4.37
C GLU A 174 8.30 -6.64 -3.48
N GLY A 175 7.69 -7.65 -4.11
CA GLY A 175 6.92 -8.67 -3.40
C GLY A 175 5.55 -8.22 -2.89
N SER A 176 5.15 -6.97 -3.14
CA SER A 176 3.79 -6.52 -2.83
C SER A 176 2.77 -7.18 -3.74
N ARG A 177 1.66 -7.61 -3.15
CA ARG A 177 0.52 -8.19 -3.85
C ARG A 177 -0.69 -7.29 -3.72
N PHE A 178 -1.33 -7.00 -4.85
CA PHE A 178 -2.56 -6.22 -4.94
C PHE A 178 -3.72 -7.15 -5.27
N THR A 179 -4.70 -7.23 -4.39
CA THR A 179 -5.85 -8.13 -4.53
C THR A 179 -7.14 -7.32 -4.53
N LYS A 180 -8.00 -7.57 -5.50
CA LYS A 180 -9.34 -6.96 -5.56
C LYS A 180 -10.17 -7.42 -4.36
N ILE A 181 -10.88 -6.49 -3.74
CA ILE A 181 -11.79 -6.72 -2.62
C ILE A 181 -13.16 -6.16 -2.92
N VAL A 182 -14.18 -6.70 -2.26
CA VAL A 182 -15.56 -6.17 -2.32
C VAL A 182 -15.75 -5.22 -1.14
N ARG A 183 -16.34 -4.03 -1.41
CA ARG A 183 -16.70 -3.02 -0.42
C ARG A 183 -18.08 -2.46 -0.72
#